data_98812b2d321eb06d5a8dbcd36ac1c1d3
#
_entry.id   98812b2d321eb06d5a8dbcd36ac1c1d3
#
_cell.length_a   1.000
_cell.length_b   1.000
_cell.length_c   1.000
_cell.angle_alpha   90.00
_cell.angle_beta   90.00
_cell.angle_gamma   90.00
#
_symmetry.space_group_name_H-M   'P 1'
#
loop_
_entity.id
_entity.type
_entity.pdbx_description
1 polymer ?
#
loop_
_entity_poly.entity_id
_entity_poly.type
_entity_poly.pdbx_seq_one_letter_code
_entity_poly.pdbx_strand_id
1 'polypeptide(L)'
;MPINDNLEAMAKQLYDYWFVQFDFPNEEGKPYKSSGGAMVWNERLKREIPQGWSGVSLKDLALTSRNAITPVENEVYQHFSIPSFDACGSYSLDNGSDIKSDKFVLQKGQLLVSKLNPWFNRVVWVPKGTNMIGSTEFVVLNPNNESESGYIYSVIKSPKFIAYCSQAATGTSHSQRRVSPDVLMAFKVVYEQGVVQKYGCLIEKIQKQQAELLSEIAMLTKQRDELLPLLMNGQATVNYHLSASTSISFDISVLFLNFTNGNSLYRTISLDYQHFALPLHSKGNTHGTIQEDKRHIQQRQRQGDKHARERFLAFFYKCTSTVQQAAFGNAWCYRGYKGKDISESK
;
A
#
# COMPACT_ATOMS: atom_id res chain seq x y z
N MET A 1 -11.96 -4.58 -0.30
CA MET A 1 -12.35 -3.90 -1.56
C MET A 1 -11.39 -4.31 -2.66
N PRO A 2 -11.88 -4.92 -3.76
CA PRO A 2 -11.02 -5.75 -4.63
C PRO A 2 -9.79 -5.03 -5.21
N ILE A 3 -9.91 -3.74 -5.58
CA ILE A 3 -8.79 -2.99 -6.17
C ILE A 3 -7.69 -2.74 -5.14
N ASN A 4 -8.05 -2.32 -3.95
CA ASN A 4 -7.09 -2.04 -2.88
C ASN A 4 -6.38 -3.33 -2.43
N ASP A 5 -7.12 -4.43 -2.34
CA ASP A 5 -6.57 -5.74 -1.99
C ASP A 5 -5.60 -6.25 -3.07
N ASN A 6 -5.90 -5.99 -4.34
CA ASN A 6 -5.00 -6.31 -5.46
C ASN A 6 -3.72 -5.47 -5.42
N LEU A 7 -3.82 -4.16 -5.14
CA LEU A 7 -2.64 -3.29 -5.01
C LEU A 7 -1.74 -3.73 -3.85
N GLU A 8 -2.34 -4.14 -2.73
CA GLU A 8 -1.61 -4.69 -1.58
C GLU A 8 -0.92 -6.01 -1.94
N ALA A 9 -1.64 -6.92 -2.62
CA ALA A 9 -1.07 -8.18 -3.08
C ALA A 9 0.08 -7.96 -4.07
N MET A 10 -0.04 -6.99 -4.98
CA MET A 10 1.03 -6.60 -5.92
C MET A 10 2.27 -6.07 -5.18
N ALA A 11 2.08 -5.19 -4.20
CA ALA A 11 3.19 -4.67 -3.39
C ALA A 11 3.93 -5.79 -2.66
N LYS A 12 3.18 -6.74 -2.06
CA LYS A 12 3.74 -7.90 -1.38
C LYS A 12 4.51 -8.82 -2.36
N GLN A 13 3.92 -9.14 -3.52
CA GLN A 13 4.59 -9.98 -4.52
C GLN A 13 5.87 -9.34 -5.04
N LEU A 14 5.86 -8.02 -5.25
CA LEU A 14 7.03 -7.27 -5.68
C LEU A 14 8.14 -7.32 -4.62
N TYR A 15 7.79 -7.17 -3.34
CA TYR A 15 8.73 -7.32 -2.22
C TYR A 15 9.33 -8.73 -2.17
N ASP A 16 8.49 -9.75 -2.26
CA ASP A 16 8.93 -11.15 -2.23
C ASP A 16 9.85 -11.46 -3.41
N TYR A 17 9.55 -10.96 -4.59
CA TYR A 17 10.36 -11.15 -5.79
C TYR A 17 11.74 -10.48 -5.69
N TRP A 18 11.79 -9.21 -5.21
CA TRP A 18 13.04 -8.45 -5.16
C TRP A 18 13.94 -8.80 -3.96
N PHE A 19 13.37 -8.99 -2.76
CA PHE A 19 14.13 -9.07 -1.50
C PHE A 19 14.08 -10.43 -0.80
N VAL A 20 13.16 -11.30 -1.20
CA VAL A 20 13.11 -12.67 -0.69
C VAL A 20 13.72 -13.64 -1.70
N GLN A 21 13.33 -13.55 -2.98
CA GLN A 21 13.85 -14.39 -4.07
C GLN A 21 15.12 -13.83 -4.70
N PHE A 22 15.36 -12.51 -4.58
CA PHE A 22 16.48 -11.77 -5.16
C PHE A 22 16.47 -11.71 -6.71
N ASP A 23 15.28 -11.73 -7.29
CA ASP A 23 15.06 -11.59 -8.72
C ASP A 23 14.69 -10.14 -9.11
N PHE A 24 15.30 -9.16 -8.44
CA PHE A 24 15.21 -7.76 -8.86
C PHE A 24 15.84 -7.58 -10.26
N PRO A 25 15.40 -6.60 -11.06
CA PRO A 25 15.95 -6.37 -12.41
C PRO A 25 17.42 -5.93 -12.32
N ASN A 26 18.30 -6.67 -13.02
CA ASN A 26 19.69 -6.30 -13.20
C ASN A 26 19.83 -5.16 -14.24
N GLU A 27 21.05 -4.82 -14.64
CA GLU A 27 21.32 -3.77 -15.63
C GLU A 27 20.70 -4.05 -17.01
N GLU A 28 20.52 -5.32 -17.37
CA GLU A 28 19.89 -5.76 -18.60
C GLU A 28 18.36 -5.90 -18.47
N GLY A 29 17.79 -5.62 -17.28
CA GLY A 29 16.38 -5.81 -16.99
C GLY A 29 15.96 -7.25 -16.73
N LYS A 30 16.92 -8.20 -16.64
CA LYS A 30 16.65 -9.61 -16.34
C LYS A 30 16.61 -9.83 -14.82
N PRO A 31 15.89 -10.89 -14.34
CA PRO A 31 15.88 -11.23 -12.91
C PRO A 31 17.29 -11.63 -12.44
N TYR A 32 17.79 -10.99 -11.38
CA TYR A 32 19.20 -11.11 -10.98
C TYR A 32 19.62 -12.55 -10.66
N LYS A 33 18.99 -13.18 -9.66
CA LYS A 33 19.39 -14.53 -9.21
C LYS A 33 19.10 -15.61 -10.26
N SER A 34 17.92 -15.57 -10.87
CA SER A 34 17.53 -16.55 -11.90
C SER A 34 18.36 -16.46 -13.18
N SER A 35 19.03 -15.33 -13.43
CA SER A 35 19.97 -15.14 -14.53
C SER A 35 21.44 -15.47 -14.16
N GLY A 36 21.66 -16.07 -12.99
CA GLY A 36 22.99 -16.47 -12.55
C GLY A 36 23.77 -15.40 -11.78
N GLY A 37 23.08 -14.42 -11.20
CA GLY A 37 23.68 -13.40 -10.33
C GLY A 37 24.41 -13.99 -9.14
N ALA A 38 25.61 -13.47 -8.84
CA ALA A 38 26.48 -13.98 -7.78
C ALA A 38 25.86 -13.78 -6.39
N MET A 39 25.87 -14.83 -5.57
CA MET A 39 25.35 -14.84 -4.21
C MET A 39 26.50 -15.05 -3.21
N VAL A 40 26.42 -14.38 -2.05
CA VAL A 40 27.44 -14.44 -0.99
C VAL A 40 26.74 -14.67 0.36
N TRP A 41 27.34 -15.53 1.19
CA TRP A 41 26.86 -15.76 2.54
C TRP A 41 27.02 -14.53 3.42
N ASN A 42 25.95 -14.11 4.10
CA ASN A 42 25.98 -12.99 5.05
C ASN A 42 25.81 -13.50 6.48
N GLU A 43 26.85 -13.33 7.30
CA GLU A 43 26.86 -13.77 8.71
C GLU A 43 25.82 -13.05 9.57
N ARG A 44 25.52 -11.79 9.26
CA ARG A 44 24.59 -10.99 10.05
C ARG A 44 23.14 -11.41 9.86
N LEU A 45 22.81 -11.84 8.62
CA LEU A 45 21.46 -12.27 8.21
C LEU A 45 21.29 -13.78 8.24
N LYS A 46 22.38 -14.54 8.41
CA LYS A 46 22.42 -16.02 8.37
C LYS A 46 21.74 -16.59 7.11
N ARG A 47 22.02 -15.97 5.96
CA ARG A 47 21.52 -16.40 4.65
C ARG A 47 22.40 -15.86 3.52
N GLU A 48 22.25 -16.47 2.35
CA GLU A 48 22.84 -15.93 1.12
C GLU A 48 22.11 -14.67 0.66
N ILE A 49 22.86 -13.68 0.22
CA ILE A 49 22.39 -12.42 -0.36
C ILE A 49 23.16 -12.12 -1.64
N PRO A 50 22.67 -11.25 -2.54
CA PRO A 50 23.41 -10.84 -3.73
C PRO A 50 24.75 -10.22 -3.38
N GLN A 51 25.73 -10.41 -4.24
CA GLN A 51 27.05 -9.81 -4.08
C GLN A 51 26.92 -8.27 -4.06
N GLY A 52 27.64 -7.62 -3.15
CA GLY A 52 27.58 -6.16 -2.95
C GLY A 52 26.47 -5.68 -2.01
N TRP A 53 25.52 -6.55 -1.64
CA TRP A 53 24.49 -6.21 -0.66
C TRP A 53 25.00 -6.34 0.78
N SER A 54 24.36 -5.61 1.68
CA SER A 54 24.69 -5.63 3.11
C SER A 54 23.48 -6.02 3.97
N GLY A 55 23.76 -6.46 5.21
CA GLY A 55 22.75 -6.65 6.26
C GLY A 55 22.74 -5.46 7.20
N VAL A 56 21.65 -4.70 7.23
CA VAL A 56 21.46 -3.55 8.12
C VAL A 56 20.30 -3.80 9.09
N SER A 57 20.12 -2.96 10.09
CA SER A 57 18.94 -2.98 10.97
C SER A 57 18.00 -1.84 10.61
N LEU A 58 16.71 -1.93 10.98
CA LEU A 58 15.75 -0.84 10.76
C LEU A 58 16.20 0.49 11.37
N LYS A 59 16.91 0.46 12.51
CA LYS A 59 17.47 1.67 13.13
C LYS A 59 18.50 2.40 12.28
N ASP A 60 19.12 1.69 11.32
CA ASP A 60 20.08 2.28 10.41
C ASP A 60 19.36 2.99 9.23
N LEU A 61 18.07 2.68 9.00
CA LEU A 61 17.24 3.20 7.89
C LEU A 61 16.21 4.24 8.35
N ALA A 62 15.78 4.22 9.61
CA ALA A 62 14.76 5.12 10.13
C ALA A 62 15.00 5.49 11.58
N LEU A 63 14.53 6.66 11.97
CA LEU A 63 14.51 7.14 13.34
C LEU A 63 13.11 7.01 13.94
N THR A 64 13.00 6.80 15.24
CA THR A 64 11.71 6.83 15.94
C THR A 64 11.41 8.25 16.44
N SER A 65 10.17 8.72 16.23
CA SER A 65 9.66 9.97 16.79
C SER A 65 8.76 9.71 17.99
N ARG A 66 8.85 10.59 19.00
CA ARG A 66 8.00 10.57 20.20
C ARG A 66 7.47 11.97 20.53
N ASN A 67 7.33 12.81 19.52
CA ASN A 67 6.78 14.16 19.71
C ASN A 67 5.29 14.04 20.06
N ALA A 68 4.93 14.28 21.31
CA ALA A 68 3.57 14.14 21.81
C ALA A 68 2.96 15.51 22.16
N ILE A 69 1.65 15.59 21.95
CA ILE A 69 0.83 16.73 22.39
C ILE A 69 -0.39 16.25 23.17
N THR A 70 -0.91 17.10 24.04
CA THR A 70 -2.25 16.96 24.58
C THR A 70 -3.22 17.65 23.60
N PRO A 71 -4.21 16.93 23.02
CA PRO A 71 -5.15 17.53 22.07
C PRO A 71 -5.95 18.70 22.70
N VAL A 72 -6.19 19.72 21.89
CA VAL A 72 -6.94 20.93 22.30
C VAL A 72 -8.44 20.68 22.07
N GLU A 73 -9.28 20.99 23.06
CA GLU A 73 -10.73 20.65 23.08
C GLU A 73 -11.50 21.16 21.87
N ASN A 74 -11.17 22.33 21.34
CA ASN A 74 -11.91 22.97 20.23
C ASN A 74 -11.35 22.67 18.84
N GLU A 75 -10.41 21.73 18.73
CA GLU A 75 -9.81 21.34 17.46
C GLU A 75 -10.29 19.98 16.99
N VAL A 76 -10.37 19.80 15.67
CA VAL A 76 -10.66 18.51 15.03
C VAL A 76 -9.36 17.92 14.51
N TYR A 77 -9.13 16.66 14.84
CA TYR A 77 -7.91 15.94 14.50
C TYR A 77 -8.17 14.77 13.55
N GLN A 78 -7.26 14.56 12.62
CA GLN A 78 -7.12 13.28 11.92
C GLN A 78 -6.40 12.30 12.86
N HIS A 79 -7.18 11.50 13.58
CA HIS A 79 -6.69 10.63 14.64
C HIS A 79 -6.46 9.21 14.15
N PHE A 80 -5.19 8.83 14.04
CA PHE A 80 -4.77 7.46 13.75
C PHE A 80 -4.76 6.64 15.04
N SER A 81 -5.84 5.93 15.30
CA SER A 81 -6.01 5.06 16.46
C SER A 81 -6.10 3.59 16.03
N ILE A 82 -5.94 2.65 16.99
CA ILE A 82 -6.16 1.24 16.72
C ILE A 82 -7.60 0.97 16.28
N PRO A 83 -8.64 1.51 16.97
CA PRO A 83 -10.03 1.31 16.53
C PRO A 83 -10.32 1.89 15.14
N SER A 84 -9.81 3.08 14.80
CA SER A 84 -10.02 3.68 13.48
C SER A 84 -9.35 2.86 12.38
N PHE A 85 -8.13 2.35 12.65
CA PHE A 85 -7.45 1.46 11.71
C PHE A 85 -8.24 0.17 11.48
N ASP A 86 -8.73 -0.47 12.55
CA ASP A 86 -9.49 -1.72 12.44
C ASP A 86 -10.84 -1.50 11.72
N ALA A 87 -11.43 -0.31 11.82
CA ALA A 87 -12.69 0.04 11.17
C ALA A 87 -12.54 0.38 9.67
N CYS A 88 -11.53 1.17 9.30
CA CYS A 88 -11.40 1.71 7.94
C CYS A 88 -9.99 1.66 7.34
N GLY A 89 -9.01 1.09 8.05
CA GLY A 89 -7.60 1.04 7.61
C GLY A 89 -6.88 2.39 7.62
N SER A 90 -7.50 3.44 8.21
CA SER A 90 -7.00 4.81 8.18
C SER A 90 -7.30 5.53 9.52
N TYR A 91 -7.56 6.82 9.46
CA TYR A 91 -7.88 7.68 10.61
C TYR A 91 -9.38 7.94 10.75
N SER A 92 -9.82 8.36 11.94
CA SER A 92 -11.10 8.99 12.20
C SER A 92 -10.92 10.50 12.37
N LEU A 93 -12.01 11.26 12.19
CA LEU A 93 -12.07 12.67 12.56
C LEU A 93 -12.65 12.76 13.97
N ASP A 94 -11.80 13.09 14.93
CA ASP A 94 -12.19 13.14 16.34
C ASP A 94 -12.01 14.56 16.87
N ASN A 95 -12.95 15.03 17.73
CA ASN A 95 -12.80 16.29 18.42
C ASN A 95 -11.78 16.14 19.56
N GLY A 96 -11.00 17.17 19.80
CA GLY A 96 -10.00 17.15 20.87
C GLY A 96 -10.61 16.90 22.25
N SER A 97 -11.84 17.34 22.50
CA SER A 97 -12.62 17.08 23.73
C SER A 97 -12.84 15.57 24.01
N ASP A 98 -12.87 14.75 22.97
CA ASP A 98 -13.11 13.30 23.07
C ASP A 98 -11.81 12.53 23.34
N ILE A 99 -10.66 13.19 23.15
CA ILE A 99 -9.34 12.59 23.25
C ILE A 99 -8.70 12.93 24.59
N LYS A 100 -8.77 12.00 25.54
CA LYS A 100 -8.37 12.24 26.95
C LYS A 100 -6.89 11.90 27.27
N SER A 101 -6.07 11.60 26.27
CA SER A 101 -4.66 11.22 26.49
C SER A 101 -3.78 11.80 25.41
N ASP A 102 -2.51 12.01 25.77
CA ASP A 102 -1.50 12.48 24.84
C ASP A 102 -1.41 11.62 23.59
N LYS A 103 -1.15 12.27 22.46
CA LYS A 103 -1.00 11.65 21.15
C LYS A 103 0.30 12.11 20.48
N PHE A 104 0.85 11.28 19.63
CA PHE A 104 1.99 11.67 18.80
C PHE A 104 1.53 12.59 17.67
N VAL A 105 2.26 13.69 17.48
CA VAL A 105 2.10 14.55 16.29
C VAL A 105 2.67 13.83 15.09
N LEU A 106 1.89 13.76 14.02
CA LEU A 106 2.27 13.04 12.81
C LEU A 106 2.54 14.00 11.66
N GLN A 107 3.46 13.58 10.80
CA GLN A 107 3.82 14.29 9.57
C GLN A 107 3.65 13.36 8.36
N LYS A 108 3.40 13.95 7.19
CA LYS A 108 3.34 13.21 5.93
C LYS A 108 4.60 12.37 5.73
N GLY A 109 4.45 11.15 5.25
CA GLY A 109 5.55 10.25 4.92
C GLY A 109 6.09 9.42 6.07
N GLN A 110 5.67 9.70 7.31
CA GLN A 110 5.97 8.83 8.45
C GLN A 110 5.26 7.48 8.32
N LEU A 111 5.86 6.46 8.92
CA LEU A 111 5.29 5.12 8.97
C LEU A 111 4.91 4.79 10.41
N LEU A 112 3.70 4.28 10.62
CA LEU A 112 3.22 3.87 11.94
C LEU A 112 3.19 2.35 11.99
N VAL A 113 3.71 1.79 13.08
CA VAL A 113 3.66 0.35 13.36
C VAL A 113 3.06 0.14 14.74
N SER A 114 2.01 -0.65 14.86
CA SER A 114 1.41 -0.96 16.15
C SER A 114 2.35 -1.78 17.03
N LYS A 115 2.58 -1.33 18.26
CA LYS A 115 3.23 -2.11 19.31
C LYS A 115 2.30 -3.20 19.82
N LEU A 116 1.00 -2.91 19.85
CA LEU A 116 -0.03 -3.77 20.44
C LEU A 116 -0.40 -4.89 19.48
N ASN A 117 -0.26 -6.13 19.96
CA ASN A 117 -0.64 -7.35 19.23
C ASN A 117 -0.10 -7.35 17.80
N PRO A 118 1.22 -7.44 17.60
CA PRO A 118 1.88 -7.23 16.30
C PRO A 118 1.41 -8.21 15.20
N TRP A 119 0.80 -9.34 15.56
CA TRP A 119 0.24 -10.30 14.59
C TRP A 119 -0.94 -9.76 13.76
N PHE A 120 -1.60 -8.66 14.21
CA PHE A 120 -2.65 -8.00 13.42
C PHE A 120 -2.10 -7.13 12.28
N ASN A 121 -0.78 -6.96 12.20
CA ASN A 121 -0.11 -6.23 11.12
C ASN A 121 -0.70 -4.84 10.84
N ARG A 122 -0.88 -4.04 11.90
CA ARG A 122 -1.38 -2.67 11.78
C ARG A 122 -0.24 -1.72 11.43
N VAL A 123 -0.13 -1.41 10.16
CA VAL A 123 0.89 -0.52 9.59
C VAL A 123 0.21 0.54 8.75
N VAL A 124 0.57 1.81 8.99
CA VAL A 124 0.03 2.96 8.23
C VAL A 124 1.18 3.73 7.63
N TRP A 125 1.04 4.13 6.39
CA TRP A 125 1.83 5.20 5.78
C TRP A 125 1.02 6.49 5.89
N VAL A 126 1.55 7.47 6.68
CA VAL A 126 0.83 8.71 6.98
C VAL A 126 0.69 9.54 5.70
N PRO A 127 -0.54 9.78 5.22
CA PRO A 127 -0.80 10.57 4.03
C PRO A 127 -0.55 12.05 4.29
N LYS A 128 -0.75 12.90 3.28
CA LYS A 128 -0.81 14.36 3.48
C LYS A 128 -2.13 14.72 4.18
N GLY A 129 -2.04 15.48 5.27
CA GLY A 129 -3.20 15.93 6.04
C GLY A 129 -2.86 17.11 6.94
N THR A 130 -3.85 17.55 7.70
CA THR A 130 -3.75 18.64 8.69
C THR A 130 -4.14 18.12 10.06
N ASN A 131 -3.55 18.65 11.13
CA ASN A 131 -3.85 18.25 12.51
C ASN A 131 -3.81 16.73 12.70
N MET A 132 -2.76 16.08 12.17
CA MET A 132 -2.63 14.63 12.25
C MET A 132 -2.01 14.21 13.57
N ILE A 133 -2.68 13.31 14.27
CA ILE A 133 -2.19 12.73 15.53
C ILE A 133 -2.34 11.21 15.52
N GLY A 134 -1.46 10.54 16.23
CA GLY A 134 -1.45 9.08 16.35
C GLY A 134 -1.48 8.60 17.79
N SER A 135 -2.14 7.46 18.01
CA SER A 135 -2.11 6.79 19.31
C SER A 135 -0.68 6.48 19.74
N THR A 136 -0.41 6.61 21.03
CA THR A 136 0.88 6.22 21.64
C THR A 136 1.16 4.70 21.57
N GLU A 137 0.18 3.91 21.16
CA GLU A 137 0.36 2.48 20.86
C GLU A 137 1.07 2.22 19.53
N PHE A 138 1.24 3.24 18.68
CA PHE A 138 2.09 3.15 17.51
C PHE A 138 3.56 3.52 17.82
N VAL A 139 4.48 2.93 17.09
CA VAL A 139 5.83 3.44 16.89
C VAL A 139 5.81 4.27 15.62
N VAL A 140 6.23 5.53 15.73
CA VAL A 140 6.32 6.45 14.60
C VAL A 140 7.74 6.37 14.03
N LEU A 141 7.87 5.95 12.79
CA LEU A 141 9.13 5.83 12.08
C LEU A 141 9.29 6.98 11.09
N ASN A 142 10.43 7.66 11.19
CA ASN A 142 10.87 8.65 10.21
C ASN A 142 11.96 8.00 9.35
N PRO A 143 11.70 7.66 8.09
CA PRO A 143 12.73 7.20 7.16
C PRO A 143 13.84 8.26 7.04
N ASN A 144 15.11 7.82 7.08
CA ASN A 144 16.26 8.73 6.91
C ASN A 144 16.30 9.30 5.48
N ASN A 145 15.73 8.57 4.54
CA ASN A 145 15.63 8.95 3.14
C ASN A 145 14.20 8.64 2.64
N GLU A 146 13.50 9.65 2.11
CA GLU A 146 12.14 9.48 1.61
C GLU A 146 12.04 8.41 0.51
N SER A 147 13.04 8.30 -0.36
CA SER A 147 13.07 7.29 -1.43
C SER A 147 13.14 5.85 -0.92
N GLU A 148 13.46 5.64 0.36
CA GLU A 148 13.52 4.32 1.00
C GLU A 148 12.24 3.96 1.77
N SER A 149 11.32 4.93 1.92
CA SER A 149 10.06 4.76 2.68
C SER A 149 9.25 3.56 2.21
N GLY A 150 9.16 3.35 0.88
CA GLY A 150 8.43 2.22 0.32
C GLY A 150 9.06 0.86 0.66
N TYR A 151 10.38 0.80 0.73
CA TYR A 151 11.08 -0.41 1.17
C TYR A 151 10.82 -0.68 2.65
N ILE A 152 11.01 0.32 3.52
CA ILE A 152 10.76 0.20 4.97
C ILE A 152 9.32 -0.21 5.23
N TYR A 153 8.35 0.40 4.53
CA TYR A 153 6.94 0.04 4.60
C TYR A 153 6.70 -1.44 4.28
N SER A 154 7.29 -1.95 3.21
CA SER A 154 7.15 -3.35 2.82
C SER A 154 7.82 -4.31 3.79
N VAL A 155 8.98 -3.92 4.34
CA VAL A 155 9.68 -4.68 5.39
C VAL A 155 8.80 -4.85 6.62
N ILE A 156 8.22 -3.76 7.15
CA ILE A 156 7.42 -3.79 8.39
C ILE A 156 6.07 -4.50 8.19
N LYS A 157 5.60 -4.64 6.96
CA LYS A 157 4.43 -5.47 6.61
C LYS A 157 4.78 -6.92 6.31
N SER A 158 6.05 -7.28 6.21
CA SER A 158 6.47 -8.62 5.81
C SER A 158 6.14 -9.67 6.89
N PRO A 159 5.78 -10.91 6.49
CA PRO A 159 5.51 -11.99 7.43
C PRO A 159 6.68 -12.29 8.38
N LYS A 160 7.93 -12.09 7.92
CA LYS A 160 9.13 -12.29 8.74
C LYS A 160 9.23 -11.27 9.87
N PHE A 161 8.94 -9.99 9.57
CA PHE A 161 8.91 -8.94 10.58
C PHE A 161 7.81 -9.16 11.60
N ILE A 162 6.60 -9.51 11.14
CA ILE A 162 5.46 -9.80 12.00
C ILE A 162 5.78 -10.98 12.94
N ALA A 163 6.34 -12.07 12.42
CA ALA A 163 6.73 -13.22 13.21
C ALA A 163 7.79 -12.85 14.26
N TYR A 164 8.81 -12.07 13.88
CA TYR A 164 9.83 -11.58 14.78
C TYR A 164 9.25 -10.73 15.92
N CYS A 165 8.41 -9.75 15.62
CA CYS A 165 7.74 -8.93 16.60
C CYS A 165 6.78 -9.73 17.50
N SER A 166 6.07 -10.70 16.93
CA SER A 166 5.13 -11.54 17.67
C SER A 166 5.83 -12.46 18.69
N GLN A 167 7.00 -12.99 18.35
CA GLN A 167 7.82 -13.80 19.26
C GLN A 167 8.37 -12.97 20.41
N ALA A 168 8.76 -11.72 20.14
CA ALA A 168 9.34 -10.83 21.12
C ALA A 168 8.29 -10.07 21.96
N ALA A 169 7.00 -10.17 21.61
CA ALA A 169 5.93 -9.48 22.31
C ALA A 169 5.71 -10.04 23.71
N THR A 170 5.70 -9.17 24.71
CA THR A 170 5.48 -9.48 26.14
C THR A 170 4.17 -8.89 26.63
N GLY A 171 3.59 -9.47 27.67
CA GLY A 171 2.35 -8.99 28.29
C GLY A 171 1.73 -10.05 29.19
N THR A 172 0.93 -9.60 30.16
CA THR A 172 0.29 -10.48 31.18
C THR A 172 -0.94 -11.21 30.65
N SER A 173 -1.53 -10.72 29.56
CA SER A 173 -2.68 -11.38 28.92
C SER A 173 -2.45 -11.53 27.41
N HIS A 174 -3.08 -12.53 26.80
CA HIS A 174 -3.03 -12.73 25.35
C HIS A 174 -3.61 -11.55 24.55
N SER A 175 -4.53 -10.78 25.15
CA SER A 175 -5.20 -9.66 24.49
C SER A 175 -4.38 -8.35 24.48
N GLN A 176 -3.29 -8.26 25.25
CA GLN A 176 -2.52 -7.01 25.42
C GLN A 176 -1.01 -7.22 25.38
N ARG A 177 -0.53 -8.02 24.44
CA ARG A 177 0.91 -8.19 24.25
C ARG A 177 1.49 -7.05 23.42
N ARG A 178 2.65 -6.54 23.87
CA ARG A 178 3.33 -5.42 23.22
C ARG A 178 4.78 -5.77 22.89
N VAL A 179 5.23 -5.29 21.74
CA VAL A 179 6.65 -5.31 21.35
C VAL A 179 7.30 -3.98 21.70
N SER A 180 8.52 -4.01 22.24
CA SER A 180 9.24 -2.76 22.50
C SER A 180 9.73 -2.13 21.20
N PRO A 181 9.78 -0.78 21.12
CA PRO A 181 10.32 -0.07 19.95
C PRO A 181 11.77 -0.49 19.63
N ASP A 182 12.60 -0.73 20.65
CA ASP A 182 14.01 -1.10 20.47
C ASP A 182 14.15 -2.47 19.78
N VAL A 183 13.31 -3.44 20.17
CA VAL A 183 13.24 -4.75 19.52
C VAL A 183 12.80 -4.60 18.07
N LEU A 184 11.74 -3.82 17.82
CA LEU A 184 11.25 -3.56 16.48
C LEU A 184 12.35 -2.97 15.57
N MET A 185 13.08 -1.97 16.08
CA MET A 185 14.17 -1.30 15.36
C MET A 185 15.43 -2.16 15.17
N ALA A 186 15.61 -3.20 15.99
CA ALA A 186 16.73 -4.15 15.87
C ALA A 186 16.53 -5.19 14.75
N PHE A 187 15.36 -5.22 14.10
CA PHE A 187 15.09 -6.15 13.00
C PHE A 187 16.07 -5.96 11.85
N LYS A 188 16.64 -7.07 11.38
CA LYS A 188 17.70 -7.07 10.35
C LYS A 188 17.11 -7.29 8.97
N VAL A 189 17.57 -6.51 8.01
CA VAL A 189 17.09 -6.53 6.62
C VAL A 189 18.27 -6.54 5.64
N VAL A 190 18.02 -6.96 4.42
CA VAL A 190 18.97 -6.82 3.31
C VAL A 190 18.91 -5.40 2.77
N TYR A 191 20.04 -4.86 2.33
CA TYR A 191 20.09 -3.48 1.86
C TYR A 191 21.13 -3.32 0.74
N GLU A 192 20.69 -2.69 -0.32
CA GLU A 192 21.49 -2.09 -1.38
C GLU A 192 20.77 -0.82 -1.84
N GLN A 193 21.46 0.31 -1.78
CA GLN A 193 20.85 1.64 -1.92
C GLN A 193 20.12 1.82 -3.26
N GLY A 194 20.74 1.43 -4.37
CA GLY A 194 20.17 1.67 -5.71
C GLY A 194 18.90 0.87 -5.95
N VAL A 195 18.88 -0.41 -5.53
CA VAL A 195 17.70 -1.29 -5.67
C VAL A 195 16.59 -0.86 -4.71
N VAL A 196 16.95 -0.53 -3.46
CA VAL A 196 15.98 -0.06 -2.45
C VAL A 196 15.28 1.22 -2.89
N GLN A 197 16.00 2.19 -3.45
CA GLN A 197 15.42 3.44 -3.95
C GLN A 197 14.52 3.20 -5.17
N LYS A 198 14.95 2.38 -6.14
CA LYS A 198 14.11 2.00 -7.29
C LYS A 198 12.81 1.33 -6.84
N TYR A 199 12.92 0.40 -5.90
CA TYR A 199 11.76 -0.27 -5.30
C TYR A 199 10.85 0.73 -4.56
N GLY A 200 11.44 1.60 -3.74
CA GLY A 200 10.73 2.62 -2.98
C GLY A 200 9.83 3.49 -3.85
N CYS A 201 10.34 3.95 -4.99
CA CYS A 201 9.57 4.72 -5.97
C CYS A 201 8.37 3.96 -6.57
N LEU A 202 8.49 2.63 -6.74
CA LEU A 202 7.37 1.81 -7.22
C LEU A 202 6.28 1.66 -6.16
N ILE A 203 6.67 1.41 -4.91
CA ILE A 203 5.73 1.27 -3.80
C ILE A 203 5.06 2.61 -3.47
N GLU A 204 5.77 3.73 -3.56
CA GLU A 204 5.17 5.05 -3.36
C GLU A 204 4.01 5.31 -4.34
N LYS A 205 4.14 4.92 -5.60
CA LYS A 205 3.07 5.03 -6.59
C LYS A 205 1.85 4.18 -6.20
N ILE A 206 2.09 2.95 -5.74
CA ILE A 206 1.01 2.06 -5.25
C ILE A 206 0.33 2.68 -4.03
N GLN A 207 1.11 3.18 -3.06
CA GLN A 207 0.57 3.80 -1.86
C GLN A 207 -0.23 5.07 -2.15
N LYS A 208 0.22 5.89 -3.09
CA LYS A 208 -0.51 7.07 -3.54
C LYS A 208 -1.88 6.67 -4.11
N GLN A 209 -1.91 5.66 -4.97
CA GLN A 209 -3.16 5.16 -5.55
C GLN A 209 -4.10 4.56 -4.48
N GLN A 210 -3.54 3.83 -3.51
CA GLN A 210 -4.33 3.32 -2.37
C GLN A 210 -4.91 4.45 -1.52
N ALA A 211 -4.14 5.50 -1.24
CA ALA A 211 -4.62 6.65 -0.47
C ALA A 211 -5.73 7.42 -1.20
N GLU A 212 -5.61 7.59 -2.52
CA GLU A 212 -6.65 8.20 -3.36
C GLU A 212 -7.94 7.39 -3.30
N LEU A 213 -7.87 6.07 -3.46
CA LEU A 213 -9.02 5.17 -3.36
C LEU A 213 -9.67 5.19 -1.98
N LEU A 214 -8.90 5.20 -0.89
CA LEU A 214 -9.44 5.30 0.46
C LEU A 214 -10.17 6.63 0.70
N SER A 215 -9.64 7.73 0.18
CA SER A 215 -10.28 9.04 0.23
C SER A 215 -11.61 9.06 -0.53
N GLU A 216 -11.64 8.47 -1.74
CA GLU A 216 -12.85 8.35 -2.55
C GLU A 216 -13.92 7.50 -1.84
N ILE A 217 -13.53 6.37 -1.25
CA ILE A 217 -14.41 5.52 -0.47
C ILE A 217 -15.01 6.26 0.72
N ALA A 218 -14.20 7.03 1.45
CA ALA A 218 -14.68 7.83 2.58
C ALA A 218 -15.72 8.87 2.14
N MET A 219 -15.46 9.54 1.01
CA MET A 219 -16.39 10.51 0.43
C MET A 219 -17.71 9.87 -0.02
N LEU A 220 -17.62 8.74 -0.75
CA LEU A 220 -18.81 8.01 -1.22
C LEU A 220 -19.63 7.44 -0.04
N THR A 221 -18.96 6.98 1.01
CA THR A 221 -19.61 6.50 2.23
C THR A 221 -20.38 7.63 2.90
N LYS A 222 -19.78 8.81 3.04
CA LYS A 222 -20.45 10.00 3.59
C LYS A 222 -21.67 10.39 2.75
N GLN A 223 -21.54 10.44 1.43
CA GLN A 223 -22.66 10.74 0.53
C GLN A 223 -23.80 9.72 0.67
N ARG A 224 -23.47 8.42 0.76
CA ARG A 224 -24.48 7.38 1.01
C ARG A 224 -25.23 7.64 2.31
N ASP A 225 -24.49 7.91 3.38
CA ASP A 225 -25.08 8.09 4.71
C ASP A 225 -25.93 9.35 4.80
N GLU A 226 -25.62 10.40 4.04
CA GLU A 226 -26.42 11.60 3.91
C GLU A 226 -27.68 11.38 3.04
N LEU A 227 -27.59 10.61 1.96
CA LEU A 227 -28.70 10.38 1.02
C LEU A 227 -29.68 9.31 1.52
N LEU A 228 -29.21 8.31 2.23
CA LEU A 228 -30.05 7.19 2.66
C LEU A 228 -31.26 7.62 3.51
N PRO A 229 -31.13 8.49 4.52
CA PRO A 229 -32.29 9.00 5.27
C PRO A 229 -33.30 9.79 4.40
N LEU A 230 -32.79 10.54 3.41
CA LEU A 230 -33.66 11.33 2.51
C LEU A 230 -34.51 10.42 1.61
N LEU A 231 -33.89 9.32 1.12
CA LEU A 231 -34.61 8.32 0.34
C LEU A 231 -35.64 7.57 1.19
N MET A 232 -35.25 7.18 2.42
CA MET A 232 -36.16 6.47 3.32
C MET A 232 -37.36 7.32 3.77
N ASN A 233 -37.17 8.63 3.91
CA ASN A 233 -38.24 9.57 4.29
C ASN A 233 -39.08 10.09 3.09
N GLY A 234 -38.78 9.58 1.86
CA GLY A 234 -39.46 10.03 0.66
C GLY A 234 -39.18 11.49 0.24
N GLN A 235 -38.15 12.13 0.85
CA GLN A 235 -37.69 13.47 0.51
C GLN A 235 -36.86 13.53 -0.77
N ALA A 236 -36.30 12.38 -1.16
CA ALA A 236 -35.64 12.19 -2.44
C ALA A 236 -36.22 10.96 -3.14
N THR A 237 -36.41 11.04 -4.45
CA THR A 237 -36.89 9.93 -5.27
C THR A 237 -35.86 9.62 -6.32
N VAL A 238 -35.67 8.34 -6.59
CA VAL A 238 -34.82 7.87 -7.69
C VAL A 238 -35.74 7.63 -8.89
N ASN A 239 -35.63 8.47 -9.90
CA ASN A 239 -36.35 8.28 -11.15
C ASN A 239 -35.67 7.17 -11.96
N TYR A 240 -36.20 5.94 -11.84
CA TYR A 240 -35.83 4.85 -12.76
C TYR A 240 -36.63 5.02 -14.06
N HIS A 241 -36.02 5.53 -15.11
CA HIS A 241 -36.52 5.26 -16.46
C HIS A 241 -36.18 3.81 -16.79
N LEU A 242 -37.06 2.89 -16.38
CA LEU A 242 -37.09 1.54 -16.89
C LEU A 242 -37.60 1.60 -18.33
N SER A 243 -36.72 1.87 -19.28
CA SER A 243 -36.97 1.48 -20.65
C SER A 243 -36.91 -0.05 -20.71
N ALA A 244 -38.08 -0.68 -20.86
CA ALA A 244 -38.22 -2.10 -21.02
C ALA A 244 -37.65 -2.49 -22.40
N SER A 245 -36.35 -2.60 -22.50
CA SER A 245 -35.62 -3.42 -23.50
C SER A 245 -34.13 -3.20 -23.35
N THR A 246 -33.42 -4.30 -23.18
CA THR A 246 -31.98 -4.45 -23.41
C THR A 246 -31.00 -3.86 -22.38
N SER A 247 -30.25 -4.77 -21.81
CA SER A 247 -28.92 -4.56 -21.19
C SER A 247 -28.79 -3.38 -20.24
N ILE A 248 -28.60 -3.71 -18.97
CA ILE A 248 -28.21 -2.77 -17.93
C ILE A 248 -26.80 -2.25 -18.24
N SER A 249 -26.71 -1.19 -19.03
CA SER A 249 -25.54 -0.32 -19.04
C SER A 249 -25.77 0.70 -17.96
N PHE A 250 -25.01 0.61 -16.86
CA PHE A 250 -24.94 1.69 -15.90
C PHE A 250 -24.20 2.87 -16.56
N ASP A 251 -24.99 3.80 -17.08
CA ASP A 251 -24.45 5.07 -17.58
C ASP A 251 -24.23 6.00 -16.39
N ILE A 252 -23.00 6.05 -15.90
CA ILE A 252 -22.55 6.92 -14.78
C ILE A 252 -22.49 8.39 -15.24
N SER A 253 -22.82 8.71 -16.46
CA SER A 253 -22.70 10.04 -17.03
C SER A 253 -23.71 11.09 -16.53
N VAL A 254 -24.71 10.71 -15.74
CA VAL A 254 -25.75 11.67 -15.25
C VAL A 254 -25.41 12.34 -13.93
N LEU A 255 -24.33 11.97 -13.24
CA LEU A 255 -23.89 12.59 -11.98
C LEU A 255 -22.86 13.73 -12.14
N PHE A 256 -22.54 14.15 -13.38
CA PHE A 256 -21.52 15.17 -13.66
C PHE A 256 -22.04 16.46 -14.31
N LEU A 257 -23.25 16.88 -13.99
CA LEU A 257 -23.70 18.24 -14.36
C LEU A 257 -23.85 19.11 -13.11
N ASN A 258 -22.72 19.60 -12.60
CA ASN A 258 -22.56 20.91 -11.94
C ASN A 258 -21.18 21.05 -11.29
N PHE A 259 -20.11 21.00 -12.06
CA PHE A 259 -18.83 21.64 -11.70
C PHE A 259 -18.15 22.12 -12.98
N THR A 260 -18.61 23.24 -13.52
CA THR A 260 -17.82 24.01 -14.48
C THR A 260 -16.98 25.01 -13.71
N ASN A 261 -15.69 24.77 -13.68
CA ASN A 261 -14.63 25.73 -13.99
C ASN A 261 -13.23 25.14 -13.71
N GLY A 262 -12.42 25.06 -14.76
CA GLY A 262 -10.98 24.99 -14.65
C GLY A 262 -10.31 23.68 -15.04
N ASN A 263 -9.92 23.61 -16.29
CA ASN A 263 -8.80 22.83 -16.86
C ASN A 263 -8.29 21.60 -16.11
N SER A 264 -8.66 20.43 -16.59
CA SER A 264 -7.83 19.23 -16.47
C SER A 264 -8.16 18.22 -17.58
N LEU A 265 -7.12 17.86 -18.33
CA LEU A 265 -7.15 16.82 -19.37
C LEU A 265 -7.40 15.45 -18.73
N TYR A 266 -8.59 14.90 -18.88
CA TYR A 266 -8.84 13.51 -18.54
C TYR A 266 -8.66 12.64 -19.81
N ARG A 267 -7.63 11.80 -19.82
CA ARG A 267 -7.53 10.67 -20.75
C ARG A 267 -8.50 9.59 -20.28
N THR A 268 -9.56 9.40 -21.03
CA THR A 268 -10.49 8.29 -20.90
C THR A 268 -9.75 6.99 -21.21
N ILE A 269 -9.56 6.14 -20.22
CA ILE A 269 -9.20 4.74 -20.43
C ILE A 269 -10.52 3.97 -20.47
N SER A 270 -11.02 3.70 -21.65
CA SER A 270 -12.10 2.74 -21.87
C SER A 270 -11.53 1.33 -21.68
N LEU A 271 -11.89 0.68 -20.59
CA LEU A 271 -11.72 -0.76 -20.43
C LEU A 271 -12.97 -1.43 -20.97
N ASP A 272 -12.85 -2.03 -22.17
CA ASP A 272 -13.85 -2.92 -22.74
C ASP A 272 -14.02 -4.17 -21.85
N TYR A 273 -15.09 -4.19 -21.10
CA TYR A 273 -15.61 -5.37 -20.40
C TYR A 273 -16.59 -6.13 -21.29
N GLN A 274 -16.13 -6.63 -22.41
CA GLN A 274 -16.85 -7.68 -23.15
C GLN A 274 -16.11 -9.01 -22.90
N HIS A 275 -16.82 -9.95 -22.28
CA HIS A 275 -16.62 -11.37 -22.02
C HIS A 275 -16.51 -11.77 -20.56
N PHE A 276 -17.62 -11.70 -19.85
CA PHE A 276 -17.97 -12.67 -18.81
C PHE A 276 -19.49 -12.78 -18.69
N ALA A 277 -20.08 -13.41 -19.68
CA ALA A 277 -21.44 -13.96 -19.55
C ALA A 277 -21.29 -15.47 -19.24
N LEU A 278 -21.61 -15.86 -18.03
CA LEU A 278 -21.86 -17.27 -17.70
C LEU A 278 -23.32 -17.58 -18.06
N PRO A 279 -23.60 -18.64 -18.81
CA PRO A 279 -24.97 -19.07 -19.05
C PRO A 279 -25.52 -19.77 -17.82
N LEU A 280 -26.63 -19.23 -17.28
CA LEU A 280 -27.50 -19.92 -16.36
C LEU A 280 -28.30 -20.98 -17.13
N HIS A 281 -27.97 -22.23 -16.97
CA HIS A 281 -28.85 -23.34 -17.39
C HIS A 281 -29.51 -24.00 -16.19
N SER A 282 -30.83 -24.12 -16.33
CA SER A 282 -31.80 -24.68 -15.42
C SER A 282 -31.69 -26.19 -15.29
N LYS A 283 -32.00 -26.64 -14.04
CA LYS A 283 -32.64 -27.90 -13.62
C LYS A 283 -32.29 -29.22 -14.32
N GLY A 284 -31.76 -30.13 -13.51
CA GLY A 284 -31.74 -31.55 -13.76
C GLY A 284 -31.05 -32.30 -12.62
N ASN A 285 -31.84 -33.04 -11.84
CA ASN A 285 -31.40 -33.98 -10.82
C ASN A 285 -30.42 -35.00 -11.39
N THR A 286 -29.31 -35.23 -10.68
CA THR A 286 -28.82 -36.61 -10.40
C THR A 286 -27.68 -36.58 -9.37
N HIS A 287 -27.76 -37.48 -8.39
CA HIS A 287 -26.72 -37.83 -7.46
C HIS A 287 -25.48 -38.38 -8.18
N GLY A 288 -24.33 -37.79 -7.98
CA GLY A 288 -23.03 -38.26 -8.48
C GLY A 288 -21.88 -37.52 -7.83
N THR A 289 -21.21 -38.18 -6.94
CA THR A 289 -19.84 -38.05 -6.40
C THR A 289 -19.18 -36.66 -6.32
N ILE A 290 -19.21 -36.14 -5.08
CA ILE A 290 -18.55 -34.91 -4.61
C ILE A 290 -16.98 -34.94 -4.73
N GLN A 291 -16.38 -36.02 -5.14
CA GLN A 291 -14.91 -36.18 -5.15
C GLN A 291 -14.25 -35.78 -6.47
N GLU A 292 -14.95 -35.79 -7.59
CA GLU A 292 -14.41 -35.35 -8.91
C GLU A 292 -14.38 -33.83 -9.08
N ASP A 293 -15.35 -33.13 -8.50
CA ASP A 293 -15.41 -31.66 -8.61
C ASP A 293 -14.26 -30.93 -7.89
N LYS A 294 -13.75 -31.46 -6.78
CA LYS A 294 -12.62 -30.85 -6.05
C LYS A 294 -11.32 -30.87 -6.86
N ARG A 295 -11.06 -31.91 -7.65
CA ARG A 295 -9.87 -31.99 -8.50
C ARG A 295 -9.94 -31.02 -9.68
N HIS A 296 -11.11 -30.85 -10.29
CA HIS A 296 -11.31 -29.89 -11.37
C HIS A 296 -11.25 -28.44 -10.90
N ILE A 297 -11.73 -28.12 -9.70
CA ILE A 297 -11.61 -26.78 -9.10
C ILE A 297 -10.16 -26.45 -8.80
N GLN A 298 -9.39 -27.39 -8.23
CA GLN A 298 -7.96 -27.17 -7.97
C GLN A 298 -7.12 -27.06 -9.26
N GLN A 299 -7.47 -27.78 -10.33
CA GLN A 299 -6.80 -27.63 -11.62
C GLN A 299 -7.12 -26.28 -12.28
N ARG A 300 -8.36 -25.80 -12.20
CA ARG A 300 -8.76 -24.47 -12.71
C ARG A 300 -8.10 -23.32 -11.91
N GLN A 301 -7.94 -23.46 -10.60
CA GLN A 301 -7.22 -22.51 -9.78
C GLN A 301 -5.72 -22.45 -10.16
N ARG A 302 -5.06 -23.60 -10.37
CA ARG A 302 -3.66 -23.64 -10.82
C ARG A 302 -3.43 -23.09 -12.23
N GLN A 303 -4.39 -23.24 -13.13
CA GLN A 303 -4.33 -22.63 -14.47
C GLN A 303 -4.63 -21.13 -14.44
N GLY A 304 -5.57 -20.68 -13.59
CA GLY A 304 -5.84 -19.27 -13.34
C GLY A 304 -4.63 -18.53 -12.78
N ASP A 305 -3.92 -19.13 -11.83
CA ASP A 305 -2.70 -18.59 -11.26
C ASP A 305 -1.56 -18.49 -12.27
N LYS A 306 -1.43 -19.44 -13.20
CA LYS A 306 -0.41 -19.39 -14.24
C LYS A 306 -0.65 -18.24 -15.24
N HIS A 307 -1.89 -18.05 -15.68
CA HIS A 307 -2.26 -16.96 -16.58
C HIS A 307 -2.24 -15.56 -15.91
N ALA A 308 -2.53 -15.49 -14.60
CA ALA A 308 -2.36 -14.27 -13.82
C ALA A 308 -0.87 -13.91 -13.70
N ARG A 309 -0.01 -14.91 -13.48
CA ARG A 309 1.43 -14.75 -13.40
C ARG A 309 2.06 -14.30 -14.73
N GLU A 310 1.64 -14.88 -15.85
CA GLU A 310 2.11 -14.48 -17.20
C GLU A 310 1.67 -13.06 -17.57
N ARG A 311 0.43 -12.66 -17.25
CA ARG A 311 -0.05 -11.28 -17.44
C ARG A 311 0.67 -10.28 -16.54
N PHE A 312 1.00 -10.66 -15.31
CA PHE A 312 1.77 -9.85 -14.39
C PHE A 312 3.19 -9.61 -14.92
N LEU A 313 3.86 -10.66 -15.41
CA LEU A 313 5.18 -10.54 -16.00
C LEU A 313 5.17 -9.66 -17.26
N ALA A 314 4.17 -9.80 -18.13
CA ALA A 314 4.01 -8.96 -19.32
C ALA A 314 3.74 -7.48 -18.98
N PHE A 315 2.93 -7.21 -17.96
CA PHE A 315 2.72 -5.86 -17.43
C PHE A 315 3.99 -5.28 -16.82
N PHE A 316 4.74 -6.10 -16.07
CA PHE A 316 6.00 -5.72 -15.46
C PHE A 316 7.07 -5.35 -16.50
N TYR A 317 7.21 -6.14 -17.57
CA TYR A 317 8.10 -5.82 -18.69
C TYR A 317 7.71 -4.49 -19.38
N LYS A 318 6.42 -4.22 -19.51
CA LYS A 318 5.92 -2.98 -20.09
C LYS A 318 6.18 -1.76 -19.19
N CYS A 319 6.05 -1.91 -17.87
CA CYS A 319 6.34 -0.85 -16.90
C CYS A 319 7.85 -0.57 -16.79
N THR A 320 8.71 -1.60 -16.81
CA THR A 320 10.17 -1.41 -16.76
C THR A 320 10.72 -0.77 -18.03
N SER A 321 10.19 -1.11 -19.22
CA SER A 321 10.57 -0.44 -20.49
C SER A 321 10.14 1.03 -20.51
N THR A 322 8.99 1.37 -19.95
CA THR A 322 8.51 2.77 -19.84
C THR A 322 9.35 3.58 -18.84
N VAL A 323 9.82 2.95 -17.75
CA VAL A 323 10.71 3.59 -16.76
C VAL A 323 12.11 3.78 -17.35
N GLN A 324 12.60 2.85 -18.17
CA GLN A 324 13.86 3.03 -18.89
C GLN A 324 13.77 4.19 -19.90
N GLN A 325 12.68 4.34 -20.66
CA GLN A 325 12.49 5.49 -21.55
C GLN A 325 12.39 6.83 -20.80
N ALA A 326 11.75 6.84 -19.60
CA ALA A 326 11.69 8.04 -18.76
C ALA A 326 13.05 8.37 -18.10
N ALA A 327 13.85 7.37 -17.76
CA ALA A 327 15.21 7.59 -17.20
C ALA A 327 16.19 8.14 -18.24
N PHE A 328 16.08 7.75 -19.50
CA PHE A 328 16.89 8.32 -20.59
C PHE A 328 16.43 9.73 -21.03
N GLY A 329 15.15 10.08 -20.81
CA GLY A 329 14.62 11.42 -21.10
C GLY A 329 15.05 12.49 -20.09
N ASN A 330 15.39 12.14 -18.86
CA ASN A 330 15.73 13.08 -17.79
C ASN A 330 17.25 13.29 -17.57
N ALA A 331 18.11 12.73 -18.41
CA ALA A 331 19.56 12.98 -18.36
C ALA A 331 19.96 14.42 -18.71
N TRP A 332 19.00 15.27 -19.12
CA TRP A 332 19.24 16.69 -19.44
C TRP A 332 18.98 17.66 -18.28
N CYS A 333 18.39 17.25 -17.20
CA CYS A 333 18.08 18.14 -16.05
C CYS A 333 19.17 18.20 -14.97
N TYR A 334 20.22 17.38 -15.02
CA TYR A 334 21.28 17.35 -13.98
C TYR A 334 22.60 18.01 -14.39
N ARG A 335 22.64 18.80 -15.49
CA ARG A 335 23.82 19.57 -15.90
C ARG A 335 23.66 21.08 -15.67
N GLY A 336 23.28 21.51 -14.49
CA GLY A 336 23.05 22.93 -14.20
C GLY A 336 23.44 23.41 -12.82
N TYR A 337 24.28 22.69 -12.07
CA TYR A 337 24.84 23.20 -10.82
C TYR A 337 26.31 22.77 -10.68
N LYS A 338 27.21 23.41 -11.44
CA LYS A 338 28.64 23.47 -11.12
C LYS A 338 28.97 24.90 -10.77
N GLY A 339 29.57 25.02 -9.57
CA GLY A 339 30.10 26.11 -8.84
C GLY A 339 30.55 27.33 -9.63
N LYS A 340 30.27 28.49 -9.05
CA LYS A 340 31.07 29.68 -9.23
C LYS A 340 32.19 29.64 -8.20
N ASP A 341 33.40 29.42 -8.71
CA ASP A 341 34.64 29.71 -8.00
C ASP A 341 34.67 31.19 -7.67
N ILE A 342 34.91 31.49 -6.40
CA ILE A 342 35.35 32.80 -5.95
C ILE A 342 36.89 32.71 -5.91
N SER A 343 37.54 33.24 -6.91
CA SER A 343 38.97 33.59 -6.83
C SER A 343 39.14 35.09 -7.06
N GLU A 344 39.77 35.71 -6.07
CA GLU A 344 40.69 36.82 -6.10
C GLU A 344 40.25 38.16 -6.70
N SER A 345 40.25 39.19 -5.83
CA SER A 345 41.23 40.28 -6.01
C SER A 345 41.20 41.24 -4.82
N LYS A 346 42.39 41.40 -4.27
CA LYS A 346 42.99 42.57 -3.60
C LYS A 346 42.14 43.39 -2.63
#